data_675261b793ad4b2d59e99328fbe42d79
#
_entry.id   675261b793ad4b2d59e99328fbe42d79
#
_cell.length_a   1.000
_cell.length_b   1.000
_cell.length_c   1.000
_cell.angle_alpha   90.00
_cell.angle_beta   90.00
_cell.angle_gamma   90.00
#
_symmetry.space_group_name_H-M   'P 1'
#
loop_
_entity.id
_entity.type
_entity.pdbx_description
1 polymer ?
#
loop_
_entity_poly.entity_id
_entity_poly.type
_entity_poly.pdbx_seq_one_letter_code
_entity_poly.pdbx_strand_id
1 'polypeptide(L)'
;MSKIKKSQRNSPESPVQSKRVACSIRERILEAAFTLFDERGFSSTSMLDIVTRARVSKRDLYALFQNKHAVLAACIHERAGRMRRPLDTAAPVPQTRDALAKLLVDFGVSILKTVCQPEVLTVFRLAIAESDRAPEIALTLHHSGREANQKTLVALLTKAQEHRLVPNEDPAALAARYFALLWGDLLLSLLMRVREAPTEREMQTRARAATETLLARR
;
A
#
# COMPACT_ATOMS: atom_id res chain seq x y z
N MET A 1 -52.76 39.59 -40.51
CA MET A 1 -51.31 39.79 -40.31
C MET A 1 -51.03 39.72 -38.83
N SER A 2 -50.37 38.71 -38.32
CA SER A 2 -49.35 38.77 -37.36
C SER A 2 -48.99 37.35 -36.92
N LYS A 3 -47.74 36.95 -37.12
CA LYS A 3 -47.18 35.64 -36.82
C LYS A 3 -46.87 35.52 -35.32
N ILE A 4 -47.43 34.55 -34.65
CA ILE A 4 -47.01 34.18 -33.27
C ILE A 4 -45.97 33.08 -33.37
N LYS A 5 -44.71 33.39 -33.01
CA LYS A 5 -43.59 32.45 -32.85
C LYS A 5 -43.81 31.59 -31.57
N LYS A 6 -43.87 30.28 -31.74
CA LYS A 6 -43.72 29.32 -30.65
C LYS A 6 -42.26 29.28 -30.19
N SER A 7 -42.05 29.71 -28.95
CA SER A 7 -40.79 29.53 -28.23
C SER A 7 -40.70 28.09 -27.71
N GLN A 8 -39.79 27.29 -28.24
CA GLN A 8 -39.40 26.02 -27.68
C GLN A 8 -38.48 26.28 -26.50
N ARG A 9 -38.90 25.86 -25.29
CA ARG A 9 -38.05 25.78 -24.09
C ARG A 9 -37.17 24.55 -24.23
N ASN A 10 -35.90 24.75 -24.52
CA ASN A 10 -34.86 23.76 -24.31
C ASN A 10 -34.55 23.73 -22.81
N SER A 11 -34.89 22.63 -22.15
CA SER A 11 -34.34 22.30 -20.84
C SER A 11 -32.90 21.82 -21.00
N PRO A 12 -31.93 22.29 -20.20
CA PRO A 12 -30.59 21.73 -20.25
C PRO A 12 -30.57 20.37 -19.53
N GLU A 13 -30.39 19.32 -20.31
CA GLU A 13 -29.98 18.03 -19.78
C GLU A 13 -28.62 18.19 -19.11
N SER A 14 -28.58 17.95 -17.81
CA SER A 14 -27.34 17.88 -17.04
C SER A 14 -26.56 16.61 -17.43
N PRO A 15 -25.37 16.72 -17.99
CA PRO A 15 -24.54 15.55 -18.17
C PRO A 15 -23.96 15.13 -16.81
N VAL A 16 -24.49 14.07 -16.24
CA VAL A 16 -23.81 13.29 -15.22
C VAL A 16 -22.60 12.63 -15.90
N GLN A 17 -21.55 13.40 -16.10
CA GLN A 17 -20.26 12.89 -16.52
C GLN A 17 -19.67 12.11 -15.35
N SER A 18 -19.83 10.79 -15.41
CA SER A 18 -19.01 9.81 -14.71
C SER A 18 -17.54 10.22 -14.92
N LYS A 19 -16.91 10.84 -13.92
CA LYS A 19 -15.45 11.03 -13.85
C LYS A 19 -14.81 9.64 -13.73
N ARG A 20 -14.61 8.95 -14.85
CA ARG A 20 -13.54 7.97 -14.99
C ARG A 20 -12.26 8.77 -14.83
N VAL A 21 -11.64 8.70 -13.65
CA VAL A 21 -10.29 9.20 -13.43
C VAL A 21 -9.42 8.53 -14.49
N ALA A 22 -8.92 9.29 -15.46
CA ALA A 22 -8.06 8.78 -16.50
C ALA A 22 -6.78 8.29 -15.81
N CYS A 23 -6.59 6.97 -15.78
CA CYS A 23 -5.41 6.35 -15.20
C CYS A 23 -4.18 6.85 -15.97
N SER A 24 -3.19 7.39 -15.27
CA SER A 24 -1.96 7.90 -15.89
C SER A 24 -1.21 6.79 -16.63
N ILE A 25 -0.39 7.15 -17.62
CA ILE A 25 0.47 6.20 -18.33
C ILE A 25 1.31 5.39 -17.34
N ARG A 26 1.84 6.07 -16.30
CA ARG A 26 2.64 5.44 -15.25
C ARG A 26 1.83 4.40 -14.47
N GLU A 27 0.61 4.72 -14.04
CA GLU A 27 -0.26 3.78 -13.31
C GLU A 27 -0.62 2.56 -14.16
N ARG A 28 -0.93 2.75 -15.45
CA ARG A 28 -1.20 1.64 -16.38
C ARG A 28 -0.01 0.72 -16.54
N ILE A 29 1.21 1.27 -16.62
CA ILE A 29 2.45 0.49 -16.69
C ILE A 29 2.64 -0.33 -15.40
N LEU A 30 2.49 0.30 -14.23
CA LEU A 30 2.70 -0.37 -12.95
C LEU A 30 1.66 -1.47 -12.70
N GLU A 31 0.39 -1.25 -13.04
CA GLU A 31 -0.66 -2.26 -12.90
C GLU A 31 -0.41 -3.45 -13.85
N ALA A 32 -0.10 -3.18 -15.11
CA ALA A 32 0.22 -4.22 -16.09
C ALA A 32 1.45 -5.02 -15.69
N ALA A 33 2.51 -4.36 -15.25
CA ALA A 33 3.75 -5.02 -14.82
C ALA A 33 3.51 -5.91 -13.61
N PHE A 34 2.79 -5.41 -12.62
CA PHE A 34 2.52 -6.16 -11.39
C PHE A 34 1.71 -7.42 -11.67
N THR A 35 0.67 -7.31 -12.51
CA THR A 35 -0.13 -8.46 -12.96
C THR A 35 0.72 -9.49 -13.71
N LEU A 36 1.60 -9.05 -14.60
CA LEU A 36 2.48 -9.95 -15.35
C LEU A 36 3.52 -10.64 -14.46
N PHE A 37 4.06 -9.93 -13.47
CA PHE A 37 5.00 -10.50 -12.48
C PHE A 37 4.32 -11.58 -11.63
N ASP A 38 3.04 -11.43 -11.32
CA ASP A 38 2.27 -12.43 -10.59
C ASP A 38 1.92 -13.65 -11.49
N GLU A 39 1.38 -13.40 -12.70
CA GLU A 39 0.92 -14.44 -13.61
C GLU A 39 2.07 -15.31 -14.15
N ARG A 40 3.22 -14.73 -14.50
CA ARG A 40 4.31 -15.37 -15.23
C ARG A 40 5.64 -15.40 -14.50
N GLY A 41 5.72 -14.69 -13.36
CA GLY A 41 6.96 -14.46 -12.65
C GLY A 41 7.80 -13.32 -13.26
N PHE A 42 8.71 -12.79 -12.44
CA PHE A 42 9.57 -11.66 -12.83
C PHE A 42 10.51 -12.03 -13.99
N SER A 43 11.18 -13.19 -13.90
CA SER A 43 12.18 -13.61 -14.91
C SER A 43 11.57 -13.76 -16.30
N SER A 44 10.37 -14.33 -16.38
CA SER A 44 9.66 -14.61 -17.64
C SER A 44 8.92 -13.39 -18.22
N THR A 45 8.88 -12.27 -17.51
CA THR A 45 8.24 -11.04 -18.00
C THR A 45 9.28 -10.15 -18.66
N SER A 46 9.00 -9.67 -19.86
CA SER A 46 9.83 -8.71 -20.58
C SER A 46 9.25 -7.28 -20.52
N MET A 47 10.07 -6.27 -20.82
CA MET A 47 9.61 -4.89 -20.98
C MET A 47 8.59 -4.76 -22.12
N LEU A 48 8.69 -5.61 -23.16
CA LEU A 48 7.74 -5.63 -24.27
C LEU A 48 6.37 -6.17 -23.85
N ASP A 49 6.33 -7.19 -22.99
CA ASP A 49 5.07 -7.72 -22.44
C ASP A 49 4.34 -6.62 -21.65
N ILE A 50 5.10 -5.85 -20.86
CA ILE A 50 4.54 -4.73 -20.08
C ILE A 50 3.95 -3.65 -21.02
N VAL A 51 4.68 -3.26 -22.07
CA VAL A 51 4.20 -2.30 -23.09
C VAL A 51 2.88 -2.78 -23.69
N THR A 52 2.84 -4.04 -24.11
CA THR A 52 1.67 -4.65 -24.78
C THR A 52 0.47 -4.68 -23.83
N ARG A 53 0.66 -5.16 -22.61
CA ARG A 53 -0.40 -5.27 -21.60
C ARG A 53 -0.92 -3.90 -21.13
N ALA A 54 -0.02 -2.94 -20.93
CA ALA A 54 -0.35 -1.57 -20.52
C ALA A 54 -0.97 -0.74 -21.65
N ARG A 55 -0.87 -1.21 -22.91
CA ARG A 55 -1.28 -0.46 -24.10
C ARG A 55 -0.63 0.93 -24.16
N VAL A 56 0.67 0.99 -23.98
CA VAL A 56 1.49 2.21 -24.06
C VAL A 56 2.54 2.05 -25.16
N SER A 57 3.21 3.13 -25.55
CA SER A 57 4.33 3.04 -26.47
C SER A 57 5.62 2.57 -25.76
N LYS A 58 6.55 1.95 -26.50
CA LYS A 58 7.90 1.66 -25.98
C LYS A 58 8.58 2.93 -25.48
N ARG A 59 8.42 4.03 -26.21
CA ARG A 59 8.98 5.33 -25.87
C ARG A 59 8.50 5.80 -24.49
N ASP A 60 7.20 5.69 -24.22
CA ASP A 60 6.62 6.10 -22.95
C ASP A 60 7.13 5.25 -21.78
N LEU A 61 7.25 3.93 -21.98
CA LEU A 61 7.78 3.04 -20.97
C LEU A 61 9.24 3.37 -20.65
N TYR A 62 10.11 3.49 -21.67
CA TYR A 62 11.53 3.77 -21.45
C TYR A 62 11.82 5.21 -21.02
N ALA A 63 10.91 6.16 -21.26
CA ALA A 63 10.98 7.49 -20.69
C ALA A 63 10.76 7.51 -19.16
N LEU A 64 10.00 6.54 -18.64
CA LEU A 64 9.67 6.44 -17.21
C LEU A 64 10.55 5.43 -16.46
N PHE A 65 10.99 4.36 -17.14
CA PHE A 65 11.69 3.24 -16.49
C PHE A 65 12.81 2.71 -17.36
N GLN A 66 14.03 2.73 -16.86
CA GLN A 66 15.22 2.28 -17.59
C GLN A 66 15.21 0.77 -17.85
N ASN A 67 14.68 -0.01 -16.91
CA ASN A 67 14.69 -1.49 -16.98
C ASN A 67 13.54 -2.07 -16.13
N LYS A 68 13.43 -3.39 -16.18
CA LYS A 68 12.40 -4.17 -15.47
C LYS A 68 12.50 -4.05 -13.95
N HIS A 69 13.71 -3.94 -13.40
CA HIS A 69 13.91 -3.74 -11.96
C HIS A 69 13.39 -2.38 -11.50
N ALA A 70 13.60 -1.32 -12.31
CA ALA A 70 13.06 0.00 -12.02
C ALA A 70 11.51 0.01 -12.01
N VAL A 71 10.88 -0.76 -12.91
CA VAL A 71 9.42 -0.95 -12.90
C VAL A 71 8.97 -1.66 -11.62
N LEU A 72 9.66 -2.75 -11.24
CA LEU A 72 9.33 -3.50 -10.03
C LEU A 72 9.50 -2.63 -8.77
N ALA A 73 10.60 -1.89 -8.67
CA ALA A 73 10.83 -0.95 -7.56
C ALA A 73 9.72 0.10 -7.44
N ALA A 74 9.25 0.62 -8.57
CA ALA A 74 8.13 1.56 -8.59
C ALA A 74 6.80 0.91 -8.18
N CYS A 75 6.54 -0.34 -8.57
CA CYS A 75 5.38 -1.12 -8.11
C CYS A 75 5.40 -1.30 -6.60
N ILE A 76 6.55 -1.66 -6.02
CA ILE A 76 6.73 -1.81 -4.57
C ILE A 76 6.47 -0.49 -3.86
N HIS A 77 7.06 0.60 -4.35
CA HIS A 77 6.91 1.93 -3.76
C HIS A 77 5.45 2.41 -3.74
N GLU A 78 4.73 2.23 -4.85
CA GLU A 78 3.31 2.59 -4.97
C GLU A 78 2.44 1.85 -3.96
N ARG A 79 2.62 0.52 -3.85
CA ARG A 79 1.85 -0.30 -2.90
C ARG A 79 2.20 -0.01 -1.45
N ALA A 80 3.47 0.19 -1.15
CA ALA A 80 3.92 0.60 0.17
C ALA A 80 3.35 1.97 0.58
N GLY A 81 3.20 2.90 -0.37
CA GLY A 81 2.53 4.18 -0.14
C GLY A 81 1.08 4.01 0.30
N ARG A 82 0.35 3.06 -0.31
CA ARG A 82 -1.05 2.77 0.06
C ARG A 82 -1.21 2.27 1.49
N MET A 83 -0.25 1.50 2.01
CA MET A 83 -0.28 1.01 3.40
C MET A 83 -0.27 2.13 4.44
N ARG A 84 0.41 3.25 4.14
CA ARG A 84 0.58 4.37 5.06
C ARG A 84 -0.58 5.35 5.10
N ARG A 85 -1.53 5.26 4.16
CA ARG A 85 -2.68 6.19 4.09
C ARG A 85 -3.44 6.39 5.41
N PRO A 86 -3.68 5.34 6.24
CA PRO A 86 -4.33 5.55 7.54
C PRO A 86 -3.54 6.47 8.50
N LEU A 87 -2.20 6.50 8.36
CA LEU A 87 -1.31 7.35 9.16
C LEU A 87 -0.91 8.63 8.41
N ASP A 88 -1.78 9.18 7.56
CA ASP A 88 -1.49 10.43 6.85
C ASP A 88 -1.05 11.51 7.85
N THR A 89 0.20 11.94 7.68
CA THR A 89 0.84 12.93 8.59
C THR A 89 0.22 14.32 8.49
N ALA A 90 -0.63 14.58 7.48
CA ALA A 90 -1.41 15.80 7.37
C ALA A 90 -2.67 15.80 8.25
N ALA A 91 -3.12 14.62 8.72
CA ALA A 91 -4.24 14.54 9.64
C ALA A 91 -3.83 15.01 11.06
N PRO A 92 -4.73 15.67 11.79
CA PRO A 92 -4.45 16.06 13.16
C PRO A 92 -4.17 14.82 14.03
N VAL A 93 -3.21 14.97 14.95
CA VAL A 93 -2.87 13.90 15.90
C VAL A 93 -4.12 13.57 16.74
N PRO A 94 -4.43 12.28 16.94
CA PRO A 94 -5.54 11.88 17.80
C PRO A 94 -5.41 12.51 19.19
N GLN A 95 -6.51 13.10 19.68
CA GLN A 95 -6.54 13.76 20.98
C GLN A 95 -6.99 12.82 22.11
N THR A 96 -7.50 11.64 21.75
CA THR A 96 -7.97 10.64 22.71
C THR A 96 -7.31 9.30 22.44
N ARG A 97 -7.22 8.48 23.48
CA ARG A 97 -6.68 7.14 23.39
C ARG A 97 -7.50 6.23 22.46
N ASP A 98 -8.82 6.37 22.46
CA ASP A 98 -9.71 5.58 21.62
C ASP A 98 -9.53 5.95 20.15
N ALA A 99 -9.39 7.24 19.83
CA ALA A 99 -9.10 7.68 18.47
C ALA A 99 -7.73 7.17 17.98
N LEU A 100 -6.70 7.19 18.86
CA LEU A 100 -5.40 6.61 18.56
C LEU A 100 -5.49 5.09 18.37
N ALA A 101 -6.22 4.39 19.23
CA ALA A 101 -6.42 2.93 19.11
C ALA A 101 -7.07 2.57 17.77
N LYS A 102 -8.14 3.30 17.39
CA LYS A 102 -8.78 3.10 16.09
C LYS A 102 -7.80 3.30 14.93
N LEU A 103 -7.02 4.39 14.97
CA LEU A 103 -6.03 4.70 13.93
C LEU A 103 -4.96 3.61 13.80
N LEU A 104 -4.46 3.07 14.92
CA LEU A 104 -3.49 1.99 14.96
C LEU A 104 -4.08 0.69 14.40
N VAL A 105 -5.32 0.36 14.75
CA VAL A 105 -6.02 -0.81 14.19
C VAL A 105 -6.18 -0.67 12.68
N ASP A 106 -6.69 0.49 12.20
CA ASP A 106 -6.88 0.75 10.78
C ASP A 106 -5.55 0.65 10.00
N PHE A 107 -4.47 1.16 10.57
CA PHE A 107 -3.13 1.03 10.01
C PHE A 107 -2.66 -0.43 9.96
N GLY A 108 -2.79 -1.19 11.04
CA GLY A 108 -2.42 -2.60 11.06
C GLY A 108 -3.19 -3.43 10.04
N VAL A 109 -4.50 -3.22 9.95
CA VAL A 109 -5.35 -3.87 8.94
C VAL A 109 -4.91 -3.50 7.52
N SER A 110 -4.59 -2.22 7.26
CA SER A 110 -4.12 -1.77 5.95
C SER A 110 -2.82 -2.45 5.53
N ILE A 111 -1.88 -2.61 6.47
CA ILE A 111 -0.63 -3.34 6.24
C ILE A 111 -0.90 -4.81 5.92
N LEU A 112 -1.70 -5.50 6.75
CA LEU A 112 -2.02 -6.90 6.53
C LEU A 112 -2.75 -7.12 5.21
N LYS A 113 -3.77 -6.31 4.90
CA LYS A 113 -4.50 -6.36 3.63
C LYS A 113 -3.59 -6.21 2.41
N THR A 114 -2.57 -5.36 2.49
CA THR A 114 -1.68 -5.11 1.36
C THR A 114 -0.62 -6.20 1.25
N VAL A 115 0.06 -6.54 2.35
CA VAL A 115 1.20 -7.48 2.29
C VAL A 115 0.75 -8.92 2.09
N CYS A 116 -0.44 -9.30 2.59
CA CYS A 116 -0.98 -10.65 2.39
C CYS A 116 -1.58 -10.88 1.00
N GLN A 117 -1.57 -9.89 0.09
CA GLN A 117 -1.97 -10.11 -1.30
C GLN A 117 -1.00 -11.10 -1.98
N PRO A 118 -1.51 -12.07 -2.75
CA PRO A 118 -0.67 -13.08 -3.41
C PRO A 118 0.48 -12.48 -4.22
N GLU A 119 0.19 -11.39 -4.93
CA GLU A 119 1.15 -10.68 -5.77
C GLU A 119 2.29 -10.06 -4.95
N VAL A 120 1.97 -9.49 -3.78
CA VAL A 120 2.98 -8.91 -2.88
C VAL A 120 3.85 -10.00 -2.27
N LEU A 121 3.24 -11.12 -1.86
CA LEU A 121 3.98 -12.29 -1.38
C LEU A 121 4.89 -12.88 -2.47
N THR A 122 4.47 -12.84 -3.73
CA THR A 122 5.30 -13.24 -4.88
C THR A 122 6.54 -12.35 -4.99
N VAL A 123 6.39 -11.03 -4.80
CA VAL A 123 7.55 -10.10 -4.78
C VAL A 123 8.50 -10.38 -3.61
N PHE A 124 7.98 -10.70 -2.42
CA PHE A 124 8.83 -11.10 -1.28
C PHE A 124 9.62 -12.38 -1.58
N ARG A 125 8.96 -13.41 -2.15
CA ARG A 125 9.64 -14.65 -2.52
C ARG A 125 10.71 -14.40 -3.59
N LEU A 126 10.42 -13.55 -4.57
CA LEU A 126 11.40 -13.12 -5.57
C LEU A 126 12.60 -12.44 -4.93
N ALA A 127 12.36 -11.48 -4.03
CA ALA A 127 13.44 -10.78 -3.33
C ALA A 127 14.34 -11.74 -2.52
N ILE A 128 13.77 -12.77 -1.95
CA ILE A 128 14.52 -13.81 -1.23
C ILE A 128 15.32 -14.68 -2.22
N ALA A 129 14.68 -15.13 -3.31
CA ALA A 129 15.31 -16.01 -4.29
C ALA A 129 16.44 -15.32 -5.09
N GLU A 130 16.34 -14.03 -5.31
CA GLU A 130 17.29 -13.22 -6.08
C GLU A 130 18.22 -12.36 -5.19
N SER A 131 18.23 -12.59 -3.87
CA SER A 131 18.96 -11.74 -2.91
C SER A 131 20.45 -11.59 -3.24
N ASP A 132 21.08 -12.64 -3.78
CA ASP A 132 22.49 -12.60 -4.18
C ASP A 132 22.73 -11.96 -5.54
N ARG A 133 21.73 -12.02 -6.47
CA ARG A 133 21.86 -11.56 -7.84
C ARG A 133 21.29 -10.18 -8.10
N ALA A 134 20.24 -9.83 -7.35
CA ALA A 134 19.51 -8.57 -7.48
C ALA A 134 19.12 -8.01 -6.10
N PRO A 135 20.11 -7.68 -5.24
CA PRO A 135 19.87 -7.21 -3.87
C PRO A 135 19.04 -5.93 -3.81
N GLU A 136 19.00 -5.16 -4.90
CA GLU A 136 18.20 -3.93 -4.99
C GLU A 136 16.69 -4.18 -4.84
N ILE A 137 16.18 -5.38 -5.16
CA ILE A 137 14.78 -5.74 -4.95
C ILE A 137 14.49 -5.84 -3.44
N ALA A 138 15.34 -6.56 -2.71
CA ALA A 138 15.23 -6.71 -1.26
C ALA A 138 15.40 -5.37 -0.54
N LEU A 139 16.38 -4.54 -0.97
CA LEU A 139 16.59 -3.20 -0.44
C LEU A 139 15.37 -2.29 -0.68
N THR A 140 14.76 -2.36 -1.87
CA THR A 140 13.55 -1.59 -2.18
C THR A 140 12.38 -2.01 -1.28
N LEU A 141 12.15 -3.32 -1.08
CA LEU A 141 11.14 -3.82 -0.16
C LEU A 141 11.40 -3.34 1.28
N HIS A 142 12.66 -3.38 1.72
CA HIS A 142 13.05 -2.93 3.04
C HIS A 142 12.79 -1.43 3.23
N HIS A 143 13.32 -0.59 2.35
CA HIS A 143 13.24 0.87 2.50
C HIS A 143 11.84 1.42 2.23
N SER A 144 11.20 1.01 1.12
CA SER A 144 9.88 1.54 0.76
C SER A 144 8.75 0.93 1.57
N GLY A 145 8.89 -0.32 1.99
CA GLY A 145 7.90 -1.06 2.77
C GLY A 145 8.14 -0.92 4.27
N ARG A 146 9.00 -1.76 4.81
CA ARG A 146 9.20 -1.94 6.25
C ARG A 146 9.69 -0.66 6.95
N GLU A 147 10.80 -0.11 6.49
CA GLU A 147 11.45 1.05 7.12
C GLU A 147 10.54 2.29 7.07
N ALA A 148 9.92 2.56 5.92
CA ALA A 148 9.03 3.70 5.77
C ALA A 148 7.78 3.59 6.65
N ASN A 149 7.19 2.39 6.78
CA ASN A 149 6.06 2.16 7.70
C ASN A 149 6.49 2.32 9.16
N GLN A 150 7.69 1.83 9.52
CA GLN A 150 8.24 1.99 10.88
C GLN A 150 8.47 3.47 11.20
N LYS A 151 9.11 4.24 10.31
CA LYS A 151 9.32 5.68 10.48
C LYS A 151 8.01 6.45 10.67
N THR A 152 6.99 6.11 9.88
CA THR A 152 5.68 6.75 10.00
C THR A 152 5.02 6.44 11.34
N LEU A 153 5.08 5.19 11.82
CA LEU A 153 4.54 4.81 13.12
C LEU A 153 5.32 5.46 14.27
N VAL A 154 6.64 5.49 14.20
CA VAL A 154 7.50 6.18 15.19
C VAL A 154 7.10 7.65 15.31
N ALA A 155 6.95 8.36 14.18
CA ALA A 155 6.54 9.77 14.19
C ALA A 155 5.15 9.98 14.83
N LEU A 156 4.19 9.09 14.59
CA LEU A 156 2.89 9.13 15.25
C LEU A 156 3.01 8.91 16.76
N LEU A 157 3.78 7.87 17.17
CA LEU A 157 3.95 7.52 18.59
C LEU A 157 4.67 8.63 19.37
N THR A 158 5.68 9.27 18.77
CA THR A 158 6.36 10.43 19.37
C THR A 158 5.35 11.54 19.67
N LYS A 159 4.52 11.91 18.70
CA LYS A 159 3.46 12.92 18.92
C LYS A 159 2.40 12.45 19.94
N ALA A 160 2.05 11.17 19.94
CA ALA A 160 1.10 10.61 20.89
C ALA A 160 1.64 10.63 22.33
N GLN A 161 2.97 10.56 22.53
CA GLN A 161 3.60 10.72 23.84
C GLN A 161 3.49 12.15 24.37
N GLU A 162 3.61 13.16 23.52
CA GLU A 162 3.40 14.56 23.89
C GLU A 162 2.01 14.78 24.52
N HIS A 163 1.02 14.03 24.01
CA HIS A 163 -0.36 14.02 24.53
C HIS A 163 -0.62 12.96 25.61
N ARG A 164 0.38 12.24 26.09
CA ARG A 164 0.29 11.17 27.11
C ARG A 164 -0.68 10.03 26.74
N LEU A 165 -0.83 9.76 25.44
CA LEU A 165 -1.74 8.72 24.95
C LEU A 165 -1.10 7.33 24.91
N VAL A 166 0.23 7.25 24.89
CA VAL A 166 1.02 6.00 24.91
C VAL A 166 2.05 6.02 26.04
N PRO A 167 2.61 4.85 26.43
CA PRO A 167 3.68 4.79 27.41
C PRO A 167 4.88 5.68 27.04
N ASN A 168 5.56 6.23 28.05
CA ASN A 168 6.79 7.01 27.88
C ASN A 168 8.00 6.08 27.74
N GLU A 169 8.04 5.33 26.64
CA GLU A 169 9.12 4.44 26.24
C GLU A 169 9.70 4.94 24.91
N ASP A 170 10.83 4.38 24.47
CA ASP A 170 11.39 4.70 23.15
C ASP A 170 10.33 4.43 22.04
N PRO A 171 9.93 5.44 21.25
CA PRO A 171 8.95 5.26 20.18
C PRO A 171 9.36 4.23 19.14
N ALA A 172 10.67 4.05 18.90
CA ALA A 172 11.16 3.03 17.97
C ALA A 172 10.97 1.62 18.54
N ALA A 173 11.17 1.43 19.86
CA ALA A 173 10.90 0.16 20.54
C ALA A 173 9.40 -0.15 20.56
N LEU A 174 8.55 0.85 20.81
CA LEU A 174 7.09 0.70 20.73
C LEU A 174 6.63 0.28 19.33
N ALA A 175 7.14 0.93 18.28
CA ALA A 175 6.84 0.60 16.90
C ALA A 175 7.31 -0.83 16.53
N ALA A 176 8.52 -1.21 16.96
CA ALA A 176 9.05 -2.56 16.73
C ALA A 176 8.18 -3.62 17.40
N ARG A 177 7.74 -3.38 18.65
CA ARG A 177 6.83 -4.26 19.39
C ARG A 177 5.48 -4.40 18.69
N TYR A 178 4.91 -3.29 18.21
CA TYR A 178 3.67 -3.32 17.44
C TYR A 178 3.77 -4.22 16.21
N PHE A 179 4.82 -4.06 15.41
CA PHE A 179 5.02 -4.89 14.22
C PHE A 179 5.30 -6.36 14.58
N ALA A 180 6.05 -6.63 15.64
CA ALA A 180 6.29 -7.99 16.09
C ALA A 180 4.99 -8.71 16.46
N LEU A 181 4.08 -8.03 17.18
CA LEU A 181 2.78 -8.58 17.54
C LEU A 181 1.84 -8.69 16.33
N LEU A 182 1.87 -7.73 15.43
CA LEU A 182 1.04 -7.74 14.22
C LEU A 182 1.38 -8.94 13.33
N TRP A 183 2.66 -9.20 13.14
CA TRP A 183 3.13 -10.26 12.25
C TRP A 183 3.25 -11.62 12.93
N GLY A 184 3.88 -11.71 14.10
CA GLY A 184 4.26 -12.99 14.69
C GLY A 184 4.95 -13.88 13.64
N ASP A 185 4.41 -15.05 13.41
CA ASP A 185 4.86 -16.03 12.39
C ASP A 185 4.13 -15.91 11.03
N LEU A 186 3.10 -15.05 10.96
CA LEU A 186 2.19 -15.00 9.83
C LEU A 186 2.91 -14.83 8.48
N LEU A 187 3.79 -13.81 8.38
CA LEU A 187 4.47 -13.51 7.13
C LEU A 187 5.34 -14.69 6.67
N LEU A 188 6.10 -15.30 7.59
CA LEU A 188 6.93 -16.46 7.28
C LEU A 188 6.08 -17.64 6.79
N SER A 189 4.99 -17.95 7.48
CA SER A 189 4.07 -19.04 7.13
C SER A 189 3.44 -18.83 5.75
N LEU A 190 3.09 -17.58 5.39
CA LEU A 190 2.59 -17.23 4.06
C LEU A 190 3.66 -17.36 2.98
N LEU A 191 4.90 -16.91 3.26
CA LEU A 191 6.02 -17.04 2.31
C LEU A 191 6.38 -18.50 2.04
N MET A 192 6.31 -19.36 3.05
CA MET A 192 6.52 -20.80 2.94
C MET A 192 5.33 -21.57 2.38
N ARG A 193 4.18 -20.90 2.15
CA ARG A 193 2.93 -21.53 1.68
C ARG A 193 2.40 -22.64 2.59
N VAL A 194 2.69 -22.57 3.89
CA VAL A 194 2.15 -23.50 4.91
C VAL A 194 0.86 -22.98 5.55
N ARG A 195 0.42 -21.80 5.12
CA ARG A 195 -0.80 -21.15 5.60
C ARG A 195 -1.43 -20.34 4.48
N GLU A 196 -2.76 -20.27 4.48
CA GLU A 196 -3.55 -19.38 3.61
C GLU A 196 -3.56 -17.94 4.15
N ALA A 197 -3.90 -16.99 3.26
CA ALA A 197 -4.04 -15.58 3.65
C ALA A 197 -5.10 -15.43 4.75
N PRO A 198 -4.85 -14.56 5.76
CA PRO A 198 -5.78 -14.36 6.85
C PRO A 198 -7.08 -13.71 6.34
N THR A 199 -8.20 -14.09 6.96
CA THR A 199 -9.49 -13.44 6.73
C THR A 199 -9.48 -12.01 7.25
N GLU A 200 -10.41 -11.17 6.78
CA GLU A 200 -10.54 -9.80 7.27
C GLU A 200 -10.76 -9.75 8.80
N ARG A 201 -11.56 -10.67 9.32
CA ARG A 201 -11.79 -10.80 10.77
C ARG A 201 -10.48 -11.11 11.53
N GLU A 202 -9.68 -11.98 10.99
CA GLU A 202 -8.38 -12.32 11.60
C GLU A 202 -7.41 -11.14 11.55
N MET A 203 -7.35 -10.41 10.42
CA MET A 203 -6.53 -9.19 10.31
C MET A 203 -6.93 -8.15 11.35
N GLN A 204 -8.24 -7.95 11.55
CA GLN A 204 -8.75 -7.05 12.59
C GLN A 204 -8.41 -7.51 13.99
N THR A 205 -8.54 -8.81 14.27
CA THR A 205 -8.20 -9.39 15.58
C THR A 205 -6.72 -9.19 15.90
N ARG A 206 -5.82 -9.46 14.95
CA ARG A 206 -4.37 -9.25 15.10
C ARG A 206 -4.02 -7.78 15.33
N ALA A 207 -4.60 -6.88 14.53
CA ALA A 207 -4.36 -5.45 14.65
C ALA A 207 -4.85 -4.90 16.00
N ARG A 208 -6.00 -5.37 16.49
CA ARG A 208 -6.52 -5.01 17.82
C ARG A 208 -5.59 -5.51 18.93
N ALA A 209 -5.20 -6.79 18.91
CA ALA A 209 -4.31 -7.35 19.93
C ALA A 209 -2.96 -6.63 19.98
N ALA A 210 -2.36 -6.30 18.83
CA ALA A 210 -1.14 -5.50 18.74
C ALA A 210 -1.33 -4.10 19.34
N THR A 211 -2.47 -3.46 19.04
CA THR A 211 -2.80 -2.12 19.53
C THR A 211 -3.06 -2.12 21.04
N GLU A 212 -3.87 -3.05 21.54
CA GLU A 212 -4.18 -3.17 22.98
C GLU A 212 -2.91 -3.40 23.80
N THR A 213 -2.04 -4.29 23.33
CA THR A 213 -0.74 -4.56 23.99
C THR A 213 0.18 -3.34 23.98
N LEU A 214 0.22 -2.60 22.85
CA LEU A 214 1.00 -1.36 22.75
C LEU A 214 0.49 -0.29 23.73
N LEU A 215 -0.83 -0.16 23.83
CA LEU A 215 -1.49 0.85 24.66
C LEU A 215 -1.62 0.41 26.11
N ALA A 216 -1.37 -0.83 26.49
CA ALA A 216 -1.44 -1.27 27.89
C ALA A 216 -0.49 -0.40 28.75
N ARG A 217 -1.02 0.18 29.84
CA ARG A 217 -0.17 0.83 30.85
C ARG A 217 0.51 -0.27 31.66
N ARG A 218 1.81 -0.22 31.75
CA ARG A 218 2.55 -0.94 32.80
C ARG A 218 2.52 -0.13 34.08
#